data_7d23706b12dda47e57a07332736bd173
#
_entry.id   7d23706b12dda47e57a07332736bd173
#
_cell.length_a   1.000
_cell.length_b   1.000
_cell.length_c   1.000
_cell.angle_alpha   90.00
_cell.angle_beta   90.00
_cell.angle_gamma   90.00
#
_symmetry.space_group_name_H-M   'P 1'
#
loop_
_entity.id
_entity.type
_entity.pdbx_description
1 polymer ?
#
loop_
_entity_poly.entity_id
_entity_poly.type
_entity_poly.pdbx_seq_one_letter_code
_entity_poly.pdbx_strand_id
1 'polypeptide(L)'
;MKKYLFIFIFVSIAQLFYGQGKYTIQGELPDHSLDDSYLRLTNSSALSQEKERIKHLFIDSILVVDGKFHYEGVLSQKPFLAYLSSARTGRNMLDLGLYFIVEPGNIHIRIANWADKGIVSGTPINDDYNRCIIEQQKKSG
;
A
#
# COMPACT_ATOMS: atom_id res chain seq x y z
N MET A 1 -24.49 -33.33 5.66
CA MET A 1 -23.07 -33.61 5.81
C MET A 1 -22.20 -33.07 4.65
N LYS A 2 -22.71 -33.05 3.41
CA LYS A 2 -21.92 -32.54 2.26
C LYS A 2 -21.64 -31.04 2.30
N LYS A 3 -22.45 -30.24 3.00
CA LYS A 3 -22.25 -28.77 3.10
C LYS A 3 -21.02 -28.37 3.93
N TYR A 4 -20.67 -29.17 4.94
CA TYR A 4 -19.53 -28.84 5.80
C TYR A 4 -18.18 -29.19 5.18
N LEU A 5 -18.15 -30.18 4.30
CA LEU A 5 -16.93 -30.54 3.57
C LEU A 5 -16.50 -29.45 2.59
N PHE A 6 -17.45 -28.78 1.94
CA PHE A 6 -17.18 -27.67 1.02
C PHE A 6 -16.60 -26.45 1.73
N ILE A 7 -17.12 -26.13 2.91
CA ILE A 7 -16.63 -25.00 3.73
C ILE A 7 -15.20 -25.28 4.19
N PHE A 8 -14.87 -26.52 4.55
CA PHE A 8 -13.54 -26.90 5.00
C PHE A 8 -12.50 -26.79 3.88
N ILE A 9 -12.85 -27.17 2.66
CA ILE A 9 -11.98 -27.04 1.48
C ILE A 9 -11.74 -25.56 1.13
N PHE A 10 -12.76 -24.72 1.26
CA PHE A 10 -12.66 -23.28 1.00
C PHE A 10 -11.73 -22.58 2.00
N VAL A 11 -11.83 -22.96 3.28
CA VAL A 11 -10.94 -22.43 4.33
C VAL A 11 -9.49 -22.88 4.11
N SER A 12 -9.29 -24.14 3.69
CA SER A 12 -7.95 -24.67 3.40
C SER A 12 -7.31 -23.95 2.20
N ILE A 13 -8.07 -23.65 1.16
CA ILE A 13 -7.60 -22.91 -0.01
C ILE A 13 -7.27 -21.46 0.39
N ALA A 14 -8.08 -20.82 1.21
CA ALA A 14 -7.81 -19.48 1.72
C ALA A 14 -6.51 -19.42 2.53
N GLN A 15 -6.23 -20.43 3.36
CA GLN A 15 -4.98 -20.52 4.11
C GLN A 15 -3.75 -20.72 3.22
N LEU A 16 -3.88 -21.49 2.14
CA LEU A 16 -2.81 -21.66 1.15
C LEU A 16 -2.48 -20.32 0.46
N PHE A 17 -3.49 -19.51 0.16
CA PHE A 17 -3.28 -18.16 -0.41
C PHE A 17 -2.60 -17.22 0.58
N TYR A 18 -2.94 -17.29 1.86
CA TYR A 18 -2.26 -16.52 2.91
C TYR A 18 -0.79 -16.91 3.06
N GLY A 19 -0.46 -18.22 2.93
CA GLY A 19 0.90 -18.72 2.99
C GLY A 19 1.79 -18.25 1.84
N GLN A 20 1.21 -17.76 0.72
CA GLN A 20 1.95 -17.25 -0.42
C GLN A 20 2.20 -15.74 -0.37
N GLY A 21 1.80 -15.06 0.71
CA GLY A 21 2.10 -13.65 0.89
C GLY A 21 1.35 -12.71 -0.04
N LYS A 22 0.09 -12.97 -0.33
CA LYS A 22 -0.74 -12.04 -1.10
C LYS A 22 -1.05 -10.78 -0.32
N TYR A 23 -1.04 -9.65 -1.02
CA TYR A 23 -1.44 -8.38 -0.44
C TYR A 23 -2.33 -7.62 -1.40
N THR A 24 -3.20 -6.77 -0.85
CA THR A 24 -3.97 -5.80 -1.61
C THR A 24 -3.69 -4.40 -1.06
N ILE A 25 -3.72 -3.42 -1.94
CA ILE A 25 -3.63 -2.01 -1.57
C ILE A 25 -4.90 -1.34 -2.05
N GLN A 26 -5.65 -0.75 -1.13
CA GLN A 26 -6.84 0.03 -1.43
C GLN A 26 -6.65 1.44 -0.90
N GLY A 27 -6.92 2.43 -1.73
CA GLY A 27 -6.70 3.81 -1.33
C GLY A 27 -7.85 4.72 -1.67
N GLU A 28 -8.01 5.76 -0.84
CA GLU A 28 -8.95 6.85 -1.04
C GLU A 28 -8.20 8.17 -1.01
N LEU A 29 -8.42 8.97 -2.04
CA LEU A 29 -7.83 10.30 -2.18
C LEU A 29 -8.84 11.38 -1.76
N PRO A 30 -8.37 12.61 -1.41
CA PRO A 30 -9.28 13.68 -0.96
C PRO A 30 -10.26 14.15 -2.02
N ASP A 31 -9.88 14.05 -3.29
CA ASP A 31 -10.67 14.59 -4.41
C ASP A 31 -10.39 13.80 -5.69
N HIS A 32 -10.90 14.29 -6.81
CA HIS A 32 -10.77 13.66 -8.12
C HIS A 32 -9.63 14.23 -8.97
N SER A 33 -8.72 15.00 -8.39
CA SER A 33 -7.66 15.68 -9.15
C SER A 33 -6.67 14.75 -9.83
N LEU A 34 -6.51 13.54 -9.30
CA LEU A 34 -5.63 12.52 -9.89
C LEU A 34 -6.38 11.45 -10.70
N ASP A 35 -7.68 11.62 -10.93
CA ASP A 35 -8.44 10.67 -11.74
C ASP A 35 -7.81 10.52 -13.13
N ASP A 36 -7.85 9.30 -13.64
CA ASP A 36 -7.27 8.90 -14.93
C ASP A 36 -5.73 9.05 -15.02
N SER A 37 -5.07 9.27 -13.90
CA SER A 37 -3.60 9.25 -13.83
C SER A 37 -3.12 7.98 -13.14
N TYR A 38 -1.82 7.67 -13.28
CA TYR A 38 -1.20 6.50 -12.70
C TYR A 38 -0.34 6.88 -11.50
N LEU A 39 -0.48 6.14 -10.41
CA LEU A 39 0.45 6.19 -9.29
C LEU A 39 1.57 5.19 -9.53
N ARG A 40 2.78 5.52 -9.09
CA ARG A 40 3.92 4.61 -9.14
C ARG A 40 4.14 3.96 -7.80
N LEU A 41 4.17 2.64 -7.82
CA LEU A 41 4.55 1.84 -6.66
C LEU A 41 5.99 1.35 -6.83
N THR A 42 6.84 1.69 -5.87
CA THR A 42 8.26 1.32 -5.90
C THR A 42 8.68 0.66 -4.60
N ASN A 43 9.70 -0.20 -4.66
CA ASN A 43 10.32 -0.79 -3.49
C ASN A 43 11.45 0.13 -3.01
N SER A 44 11.21 0.85 -1.94
CA SER A 44 12.13 1.83 -1.37
C SER A 44 13.28 1.18 -0.59
N SER A 45 13.09 -0.02 -0.07
CA SER A 45 14.14 -0.74 0.66
C SER A 45 15.36 -1.06 -0.21
N ALA A 46 15.16 -1.15 -1.52
CA ALA A 46 16.25 -1.44 -2.45
C ALA A 46 17.09 -0.22 -2.82
N LEU A 47 16.65 1.00 -2.46
CA LEU A 47 17.37 2.24 -2.77
C LEU A 47 18.72 2.38 -2.05
N SER A 48 18.94 1.64 -0.98
CA SER A 48 20.16 1.71 -0.19
C SER A 48 21.33 0.90 -0.76
N GLN A 49 21.12 0.15 -1.83
CA GLN A 49 22.11 -0.79 -2.36
C GLN A 49 22.33 -0.60 -3.87
N GLU A 50 23.25 0.29 -4.24
CA GLU A 50 23.87 0.45 -5.56
C GLU A 50 22.99 0.95 -6.73
N LYS A 51 23.54 1.90 -7.48
CA LYS A 51 22.93 2.59 -8.63
C LYS A 51 22.47 1.67 -9.76
N GLU A 52 22.97 0.45 -9.84
CA GLU A 52 22.64 -0.50 -10.93
C GLU A 52 21.31 -1.21 -10.74
N ARG A 53 20.76 -1.18 -9.53
CA ARG A 53 19.51 -1.87 -9.20
C ARG A 53 18.24 -1.02 -9.37
N ILE A 54 18.36 0.19 -9.84
CA ILE A 54 17.23 1.12 -10.02
C ILE A 54 16.11 0.51 -10.90
N LYS A 55 16.47 -0.36 -11.84
CA LYS A 55 15.50 -1.03 -12.71
C LYS A 55 14.58 -2.02 -11.97
N HIS A 56 14.99 -2.51 -10.81
CA HIS A 56 14.20 -3.46 -10.03
C HIS A 56 13.38 -2.81 -8.92
N LEU A 57 13.46 -1.49 -8.77
CA LEU A 57 12.71 -0.75 -7.75
C LEU A 57 11.26 -0.55 -8.13
N PHE A 58 11.00 -0.38 -9.41
CA PHE A 58 9.64 -0.17 -9.91
C PHE A 58 8.86 -1.48 -9.83
N ILE A 59 7.71 -1.43 -9.17
CA ILE A 59 6.81 -2.58 -9.05
C ILE A 59 5.73 -2.49 -10.11
N ASP A 60 4.91 -1.42 -10.09
CA ASP A 60 3.80 -1.27 -11.01
C ASP A 60 3.24 0.15 -10.99
N SER A 61 2.37 0.41 -11.97
CA SER A 61 1.56 1.61 -12.05
C SER A 61 0.12 1.29 -11.66
N ILE A 62 -0.49 2.16 -10.87
CA ILE A 62 -1.84 1.96 -10.35
C ILE A 62 -2.73 3.08 -10.86
N LEU A 63 -3.79 2.75 -11.60
CA LEU A 63 -4.73 3.73 -12.14
C LEU A 63 -5.63 4.27 -11.04
N VAL A 64 -5.80 5.58 -11.01
CA VAL A 64 -6.75 6.26 -10.12
C VAL A 64 -8.07 6.41 -10.84
N VAL A 65 -9.15 5.93 -10.22
CA VAL A 65 -10.51 6.00 -10.76
C VAL A 65 -11.44 6.51 -9.65
N ASP A 66 -12.13 7.60 -9.91
CA ASP A 66 -13.12 8.17 -9.00
C ASP A 66 -12.55 8.45 -7.59
N GLY A 67 -11.35 9.01 -7.54
CA GLY A 67 -10.67 9.33 -6.29
C GLY A 67 -10.17 8.12 -5.51
N LYS A 68 -10.12 6.95 -6.12
CA LYS A 68 -9.75 5.69 -5.48
C LYS A 68 -8.75 4.92 -6.32
N PHE A 69 -8.03 4.03 -5.67
CA PHE A 69 -7.12 3.12 -6.36
C PHE A 69 -7.10 1.76 -5.67
N HIS A 70 -6.77 0.73 -6.45
CA HIS A 70 -6.72 -0.65 -5.99
C HIS A 70 -5.57 -1.38 -6.69
N TYR A 71 -4.84 -2.19 -5.93
CA TYR A 71 -3.75 -3.00 -6.45
C TYR A 71 -3.69 -4.34 -5.72
N GLU A 72 -3.42 -5.39 -6.47
CA GLU A 72 -3.19 -6.74 -5.94
C GLU A 72 -1.79 -7.20 -6.32
N GLY A 73 -1.06 -7.72 -5.34
CA GLY A 73 0.28 -8.22 -5.57
C GLY A 73 0.59 -9.46 -4.77
N VAL A 74 1.71 -10.08 -5.11
CA VAL A 74 2.24 -11.24 -4.39
C VAL A 74 3.59 -10.86 -3.80
N LEU A 75 3.74 -11.07 -2.51
CA LEU A 75 4.97 -10.84 -1.79
C LEU A 75 5.81 -12.11 -1.85
N SER A 76 6.88 -12.09 -2.65
CA SER A 76 7.75 -13.24 -2.85
C SER A 76 8.83 -13.39 -1.78
N GLN A 77 9.02 -12.36 -0.96
CA GLN A 77 10.07 -12.29 0.06
C GLN A 77 9.53 -11.62 1.32
N LYS A 78 10.43 -11.10 2.14
CA LYS A 78 10.08 -10.40 3.37
C LYS A 78 9.31 -9.12 3.09
N PRO A 79 8.51 -8.64 4.05
CA PRO A 79 7.93 -7.30 3.96
C PRO A 79 8.98 -6.25 3.63
N PHE A 80 8.59 -5.25 2.86
CA PHE A 80 9.50 -4.20 2.44
C PHE A 80 8.86 -2.81 2.54
N LEU A 81 9.71 -1.80 2.63
CA LEU A 81 9.27 -0.41 2.60
C LEU A 81 8.96 -0.01 1.15
N ALA A 82 7.74 0.40 0.91
CA ALA A 82 7.28 0.85 -0.39
C ALA A 82 7.09 2.37 -0.40
N TYR A 83 7.19 2.93 -1.59
CA TYR A 83 6.89 4.34 -1.84
C TYR A 83 5.84 4.43 -2.94
N LEU A 84 4.76 5.15 -2.66
CA LEU A 84 3.69 5.43 -3.59
C LEU A 84 3.74 6.90 -3.97
N SER A 85 3.87 7.18 -5.26
CA SER A 85 4.00 8.55 -5.75
C SER A 85 3.11 8.80 -6.96
N SER A 86 2.68 10.05 -7.12
CA SER A 86 1.98 10.46 -8.33
C SER A 86 2.98 10.69 -9.47
N ALA A 87 2.62 10.22 -10.67
CA ALA A 87 3.46 10.38 -11.86
C ALA A 87 3.35 11.77 -12.49
N ARG A 88 2.51 12.63 -11.98
CA ARG A 88 2.37 14.00 -12.47
C ARG A 88 3.54 14.87 -12.03
N THR A 89 4.50 15.00 -12.92
CA THR A 89 5.44 16.10 -12.89
C THR A 89 4.75 17.32 -13.52
N GLY A 90 4.13 18.15 -12.74
CA GLY A 90 3.42 19.30 -13.26
C GLY A 90 3.23 20.36 -12.19
N ARG A 91 2.94 21.55 -12.66
CA ARG A 91 2.83 22.80 -11.91
C ARG A 91 1.83 22.81 -10.73
N ASN A 92 1.17 21.70 -10.45
CA ASN A 92 0.28 21.57 -9.30
C ASN A 92 1.03 20.85 -8.19
N MET A 93 1.16 21.53 -7.06
CA MET A 93 1.86 21.07 -5.84
C MET A 93 1.22 19.86 -5.16
N LEU A 94 0.40 19.10 -5.87
CA LEU A 94 -0.26 17.92 -5.33
C LEU A 94 0.54 16.67 -5.68
N ASP A 95 1.78 16.63 -5.21
CA ASP A 95 2.61 15.44 -5.35
C ASP A 95 2.27 14.48 -4.21
N LEU A 96 1.60 13.39 -4.55
CA LEU A 96 1.45 12.27 -3.63
C LEU A 96 2.82 11.63 -3.42
N GLY A 97 3.26 11.57 -2.18
CA GLY A 97 4.45 10.85 -1.79
C GLY A 97 4.21 10.19 -0.43
N LEU A 98 4.09 8.87 -0.40
CA LEU A 98 3.74 8.14 0.81
C LEU A 98 4.59 6.88 0.95
N TYR A 99 5.21 6.73 2.13
CA TYR A 99 5.90 5.51 2.52
C TYR A 99 4.98 4.62 3.35
N PHE A 100 5.03 3.32 3.08
CA PHE A 100 4.30 2.33 3.87
C PHE A 100 4.96 0.96 3.72
N ILE A 101 4.54 0.01 4.55
CA ILE A 101 5.08 -1.35 4.50
C ILE A 101 4.17 -2.23 3.66
N VAL A 102 4.74 -2.92 2.67
CA VAL A 102 4.05 -3.99 1.96
C VAL A 102 4.28 -5.27 2.73
N GLU A 103 3.20 -5.81 3.26
CA GLU A 103 3.13 -7.06 4.02
C GLU A 103 1.85 -7.80 3.66
N PRO A 104 1.74 -9.10 3.93
CA PRO A 104 0.52 -9.84 3.58
C PRO A 104 -0.73 -9.27 4.24
N GLY A 105 -1.83 -9.25 3.49
CA GLY A 105 -3.12 -8.77 3.96
C GLY A 105 -3.66 -7.63 3.12
N ASN A 106 -4.64 -6.94 3.67
CA ASN A 106 -5.33 -5.82 3.02
C ASN A 106 -4.82 -4.49 3.58
N ILE A 107 -4.06 -3.77 2.79
CA ILE A 107 -3.48 -2.48 3.15
C ILE A 107 -4.46 -1.38 2.72
N HIS A 108 -4.89 -0.56 3.66
CA HIS A 108 -5.77 0.59 3.41
C HIS A 108 -4.99 1.88 3.54
N ILE A 109 -5.09 2.72 2.50
CA ILE A 109 -4.47 4.04 2.48
C ILE A 109 -5.58 5.07 2.37
N ARG A 110 -5.62 6.01 3.30
CA ARG A 110 -6.58 7.10 3.29
C ARG A 110 -5.87 8.43 3.39
N ILE A 111 -6.10 9.28 2.41
CA ILE A 111 -5.60 10.65 2.39
C ILE A 111 -6.82 11.56 2.43
N ALA A 112 -7.13 12.10 3.60
CA ALA A 112 -8.30 12.93 3.80
C ALA A 112 -8.11 14.35 3.28
N ASN A 113 -6.85 14.80 3.22
CA ASN A 113 -6.49 16.15 2.85
C ASN A 113 -5.07 16.11 2.27
N TRP A 114 -4.83 16.82 1.17
CA TRP A 114 -3.52 16.85 0.53
C TRP A 114 -2.41 17.47 1.40
N ALA A 115 -2.78 18.30 2.36
CA ALA A 115 -1.84 18.88 3.31
C ALA A 115 -1.44 17.92 4.43
N ASP A 116 -2.21 16.87 4.66
CA ASP A 116 -1.95 15.89 5.71
C ASP A 116 -1.22 14.67 5.16
N LYS A 117 -0.46 14.01 6.03
CA LYS A 117 0.11 12.71 5.72
C LYS A 117 -1.00 11.67 5.69
N GLY A 118 -0.96 10.79 4.70
CA GLY A 118 -1.92 9.70 4.61
C GLY A 118 -1.84 8.74 5.79
N ILE A 119 -2.96 8.10 6.09
CA ILE A 119 -3.04 7.05 7.10
C ILE A 119 -3.02 5.70 6.40
N VAL A 120 -2.10 4.84 6.80
CA VAL A 120 -1.98 3.47 6.30
C VAL A 120 -2.37 2.52 7.42
N SER A 121 -3.28 1.60 7.14
CA SER A 121 -3.83 0.69 8.14
C SER A 121 -4.20 -0.66 7.53
N GLY A 122 -4.69 -1.57 8.35
CA GLY A 122 -5.25 -2.87 7.93
C GLY A 122 -4.27 -4.03 8.06
N THR A 123 -2.98 -3.77 8.25
CA THR A 123 -1.96 -4.80 8.44
C THR A 123 -1.13 -4.52 9.69
N PRO A 124 -0.52 -5.55 10.31
CA PRO A 124 0.09 -5.37 11.64
C PRO A 124 1.19 -4.33 11.72
N ILE A 125 2.14 -4.30 10.79
CA ILE A 125 3.26 -3.36 10.85
C ILE A 125 2.78 -1.93 10.59
N ASN A 126 1.90 -1.74 9.62
CA ASN A 126 1.34 -0.42 9.31
C ASN A 126 0.50 0.11 10.48
N ASP A 127 -0.29 -0.75 11.12
CA ASP A 127 -1.08 -0.37 12.29
C ASP A 127 -0.19 0.03 13.47
N ASP A 128 0.88 -0.72 13.72
CA ASP A 128 1.85 -0.40 14.78
C ASP A 128 2.56 0.93 14.51
N TYR A 129 2.94 1.19 13.27
CA TYR A 129 3.57 2.44 12.88
C TYR A 129 2.65 3.65 13.12
N ASN A 130 1.38 3.53 12.74
CA ASN A 130 0.38 4.58 13.01
C ASN A 130 0.22 4.85 14.50
N ARG A 131 0.19 3.80 15.30
CA ARG A 131 0.08 3.92 16.75
C ARG A 131 1.26 4.69 17.34
N CYS A 132 2.47 4.40 16.89
CA CYS A 132 3.67 5.11 17.32
C CYS A 132 3.62 6.59 16.96
N ILE A 133 3.17 6.94 15.76
CA ILE A 133 3.02 8.34 15.32
C ILE A 133 2.01 9.08 16.20
N ILE A 134 0.87 8.47 16.45
CA ILE A 134 -0.19 9.08 17.28
C ILE A 134 0.33 9.34 18.70
N GLU A 135 1.04 8.38 19.28
CA GLU A 135 1.63 8.54 20.61
C GLU A 135 2.68 9.64 20.67
N GLN A 136 3.53 9.77 19.65
CA GLN A 136 4.51 10.84 19.55
C GLN A 136 3.85 12.21 19.44
N GLN A 137 2.77 12.33 18.69
CA GLN A 137 2.03 13.59 18.57
C GLN A 137 1.41 14.01 19.90
N LYS A 138 0.93 13.06 20.70
CA LYS A 138 0.39 13.35 22.04
C LYS A 138 1.47 13.82 23.02
N LYS A 139 2.71 13.35 22.87
CA LYS A 139 3.84 13.74 23.75
C LYS A 139 4.42 15.09 23.39
N SER A 140 4.33 15.53 22.14
CA SER A 140 4.86 16.83 21.69
C SER A 140 3.85 17.96 21.74
N GLY A 141 2.62 17.66 22.10
CA GLY A 141 1.55 18.64 22.35
C GLY A 141 1.26 18.75 23.82
#